data_10fe18faa0591532414f06b9948926c1
#
_entry.id   10fe18faa0591532414f06b9948926c1
#
_cell.length_a   1.000
_cell.length_b   1.000
_cell.length_c   1.000
_cell.angle_alpha   90.00
_cell.angle_beta   90.00
_cell.angle_gamma   90.00
#
_symmetry.space_group_name_H-M   'P 1'
#
loop_
_entity.id
_entity.type
_entity.pdbx_description
1 polymer ?
#
loop_
_entity_poly.entity_id
_entity_poly.type
_entity_poly.pdbx_seq_one_letter_code
_entity_poly.pdbx_strand_id
1 'polypeptide(L)'
;AIKIGDNVMFGPRVSLYTAGHPIDPTVRNSELEFGTPITIGNNVWIGGSAVINPGVTIGDNVVIGSGSVVTKDIPANTIAVGNPCRVMREITHDDKVFWEAQQADYWAEVAIEKRMT
;
A
#
# COMPACT_ATOMS: atom_id res chain seq x y z
N ALA A 1 -17.51 -2.20 1.63
CA ALA A 1 -16.84 -1.35 2.62
C ALA A 1 -15.32 -1.38 2.42
N ILE A 2 -14.66 -0.33 2.81
CA ILE A 2 -13.20 -0.25 2.86
C ILE A 2 -12.81 -0.10 4.33
N LYS A 3 -11.97 -1.01 4.83
CA LYS A 3 -11.41 -0.94 6.17
C LYS A 3 -9.94 -0.59 6.09
N ILE A 4 -9.52 0.43 6.81
CA ILE A 4 -8.14 0.92 6.84
C ILE A 4 -7.70 0.96 8.30
N GLY A 5 -6.58 0.34 8.60
CA GLY A 5 -6.01 0.30 9.94
C GLY A 5 -5.33 1.61 10.34
N ASP A 6 -4.48 1.54 11.35
CA ASP A 6 -3.76 2.69 11.91
C ASP A 6 -2.42 2.89 11.18
N ASN A 7 -1.95 4.15 11.15
CA ASN A 7 -0.67 4.53 10.57
C ASN A 7 -0.52 4.08 9.11
N VAL A 8 -1.54 4.35 8.31
CA VAL A 8 -1.53 4.06 6.88
C VAL A 8 -1.24 5.35 6.12
N MET A 9 -0.27 5.28 5.21
CA MET A 9 0.09 6.40 4.34
C MET A 9 -0.26 6.08 2.90
N PHE A 10 -0.98 6.99 2.27
CA PHE A 10 -1.27 6.93 0.84
C PHE A 10 -0.48 8.00 0.10
N GLY A 11 0.24 7.60 -0.93
CA GLY A 11 0.78 8.54 -1.91
C GLY A 11 -0.35 9.20 -2.72
N PRO A 12 -0.04 10.20 -3.53
CA PRO A 12 -1.05 10.86 -4.35
C PRO A 12 -1.65 9.89 -5.37
N ARG A 13 -2.92 10.10 -5.71
CA ARG A 13 -3.64 9.35 -6.75
C ARG A 13 -3.74 7.84 -6.50
N VAL A 14 -3.70 7.41 -5.26
CA VAL A 14 -4.01 6.02 -4.92
C VAL A 14 -5.50 5.79 -5.10
N SER A 15 -5.85 4.69 -5.78
CA SER A 15 -7.25 4.32 -6.06
C SER A 15 -7.60 3.01 -5.38
N LEU A 16 -8.73 3.00 -4.69
CA LEU A 16 -9.28 1.82 -4.04
C LEU A 16 -10.63 1.52 -4.69
N TYR A 17 -10.72 0.41 -5.42
CA TYR A 17 -11.94 0.04 -6.13
C TYR A 17 -12.60 -1.17 -5.47
N THR A 18 -13.84 -1.01 -5.04
CA THR A 18 -14.62 -2.11 -4.46
C THR A 18 -15.70 -2.63 -5.40
N ALA A 19 -16.07 -1.84 -6.40
CA ALA A 19 -17.13 -2.20 -7.36
C ALA A 19 -16.57 -3.08 -8.47
N GLY A 20 -17.38 -4.05 -8.88
CA GLY A 20 -17.09 -4.91 -10.00
C GLY A 20 -18.33 -5.20 -10.84
N HIS A 21 -18.11 -5.63 -12.06
CA HIS A 21 -19.16 -5.98 -13.01
C HIS A 21 -18.93 -7.37 -13.58
N PRO A 22 -20.01 -8.05 -14.01
CA PRO A 22 -19.88 -9.35 -14.68
C PRO A 22 -19.06 -9.29 -15.95
N ILE A 23 -18.27 -10.32 -16.18
CA ILE A 23 -17.50 -10.47 -17.42
C ILE A 23 -18.43 -10.69 -18.61
N ASP A 24 -19.52 -11.43 -18.42
CA ASP A 24 -20.49 -11.66 -19.49
C ASP A 24 -21.21 -10.34 -19.87
N PRO A 25 -21.18 -9.96 -21.14
CA PRO A 25 -21.75 -8.67 -21.55
C PRO A 25 -23.28 -8.59 -21.39
N THR A 26 -24.00 -9.68 -21.56
CA THR A 26 -25.45 -9.69 -21.40
C THR A 26 -25.85 -9.42 -19.96
N VAL A 27 -25.17 -10.09 -19.03
CA VAL A 27 -25.40 -9.88 -17.59
C VAL A 27 -24.93 -8.50 -17.17
N ARG A 28 -23.75 -8.05 -17.64
CA ARG A 28 -23.23 -6.72 -17.36
C ARG A 28 -24.18 -5.62 -17.86
N ASN A 29 -24.74 -5.78 -19.04
CA ASN A 29 -25.67 -4.82 -19.65
C ASN A 29 -27.00 -4.75 -18.93
N SER A 30 -27.33 -5.71 -18.08
CA SER A 30 -28.49 -5.63 -17.19
C SER A 30 -28.27 -4.69 -15.99
N GLU A 31 -27.13 -3.99 -15.96
CA GLU A 31 -26.73 -3.06 -14.89
C GLU A 31 -26.35 -3.76 -13.57
N LEU A 32 -26.07 -5.07 -13.61
CA LEU A 32 -25.64 -5.79 -12.44
C LEU A 32 -24.24 -5.31 -12.00
N GLU A 33 -24.16 -4.94 -10.73
CA GLU A 33 -22.93 -4.49 -10.08
C GLU A 33 -22.80 -5.19 -8.72
N PHE A 34 -21.59 -5.50 -8.32
CA PHE A 34 -21.34 -6.07 -7.00
C PHE A 34 -20.17 -5.37 -6.33
N GLY A 35 -20.15 -5.38 -5.00
CA GLY A 35 -19.07 -4.80 -4.21
C GLY A 35 -18.33 -5.88 -3.44
N THR A 36 -17.01 -5.80 -3.44
CA THR A 36 -16.16 -6.69 -2.66
C THR A 36 -15.24 -5.84 -1.78
N PRO A 37 -15.29 -6.01 -0.45
CA PRO A 37 -14.57 -5.13 0.47
C PRO A 37 -13.06 -5.22 0.31
N ILE A 38 -12.39 -4.09 0.57
CA ILE A 38 -10.94 -4.00 0.68
C ILE A 38 -10.58 -3.83 2.15
N THR A 39 -9.56 -4.54 2.60
CA THR A 39 -9.03 -4.41 3.96
C THR A 39 -7.55 -4.08 3.90
N ILE A 40 -7.15 -3.01 4.56
CA ILE A 40 -5.75 -2.59 4.69
C ILE A 40 -5.40 -2.62 6.17
N GLY A 41 -4.34 -3.33 6.51
CA GLY A 41 -3.87 -3.47 7.88
C GLY A 41 -3.21 -2.21 8.43
N ASN A 42 -2.42 -2.37 9.49
CA ASN A 42 -1.72 -1.28 10.16
C ASN A 42 -0.32 -1.08 9.57
N ASN A 43 0.20 0.15 9.67
CA ASN A 43 1.58 0.46 9.25
C ASN A 43 1.84 0.11 7.79
N VAL A 44 0.95 0.54 6.90
CA VAL A 44 1.03 0.29 5.47
C VAL A 44 1.33 1.58 4.74
N TRP A 45 2.30 1.53 3.84
CA TRP A 45 2.57 2.63 2.92
C TRP A 45 2.25 2.19 1.49
N ILE A 46 1.33 2.90 0.85
CA ILE A 46 0.94 2.65 -0.54
C ILE A 46 1.46 3.80 -1.38
N GLY A 47 2.38 3.49 -2.29
CA GLY A 47 3.00 4.46 -3.18
C GLY A 47 2.02 5.10 -4.16
N GLY A 48 2.37 6.28 -4.63
CA GLY A 48 1.50 7.07 -5.51
C GLY A 48 1.07 6.32 -6.77
N SER A 49 -0.14 6.62 -7.23
CA SER A 49 -0.75 6.02 -8.42
C SER A 49 -0.96 4.51 -8.36
N ALA A 50 -0.85 3.89 -7.19
CA ALA A 50 -1.20 2.49 -7.02
C ALA A 50 -2.72 2.30 -7.11
N VAL A 51 -3.12 1.14 -7.60
CA VAL A 51 -4.52 0.72 -7.70
C VAL A 51 -4.71 -0.54 -6.88
N ILE A 52 -5.69 -0.51 -5.97
CA ILE A 52 -6.07 -1.67 -5.18
C ILE A 52 -7.41 -2.17 -5.69
N ASN A 53 -7.43 -3.39 -6.19
CA ASN A 53 -8.61 -3.97 -6.80
C ASN A 53 -9.60 -4.54 -5.77
N PRO A 54 -10.85 -4.77 -6.18
CA PRO A 54 -11.88 -5.29 -5.28
C PRO A 54 -11.47 -6.59 -4.58
N GLY A 55 -11.80 -6.69 -3.31
CA GLY A 55 -11.61 -7.91 -2.52
C GLY A 55 -10.21 -8.14 -1.99
N VAL A 56 -9.27 -7.23 -2.22
CA VAL A 56 -7.88 -7.37 -1.77
C VAL A 56 -7.76 -7.10 -0.28
N THR A 57 -7.00 -7.93 0.41
CA THR A 57 -6.54 -7.70 1.77
C THR A 57 -5.03 -7.45 1.76
N ILE A 58 -4.62 -6.34 2.33
CA ILE A 58 -3.20 -6.00 2.55
C ILE A 58 -2.92 -6.15 4.04
N GLY A 59 -1.94 -7.00 4.37
CA GLY A 59 -1.57 -7.26 5.76
C GLY A 59 -0.85 -6.08 6.42
N ASP A 60 -0.47 -6.26 7.68
CA ASP A 60 0.25 -5.24 8.44
C ASP A 60 1.70 -5.09 7.96
N ASN A 61 2.26 -3.90 8.14
CA ASN A 61 3.66 -3.62 7.81
C ASN A 61 4.00 -3.99 6.36
N VAL A 62 3.29 -3.38 5.42
CA VAL A 62 3.46 -3.61 3.97
C VAL A 62 3.81 -2.30 3.30
N VAL A 63 4.71 -2.37 2.33
CA VAL A 63 5.01 -1.27 1.41
C VAL A 63 4.60 -1.70 -0.01
N ILE A 64 3.75 -0.89 -0.63
CA ILE A 64 3.35 -1.07 -2.03
C ILE A 64 4.05 -0.01 -2.87
N GLY A 65 4.80 -0.43 -3.88
CA GLY A 65 5.51 0.49 -4.77
C GLY A 65 4.57 1.35 -5.61
N SER A 66 5.04 2.53 -6.01
CA SER A 66 4.29 3.45 -6.87
C SER A 66 3.88 2.78 -8.17
N GLY A 67 2.70 3.11 -8.66
CA GLY A 67 2.19 2.60 -9.94
C GLY A 67 1.80 1.13 -9.94
N SER A 68 1.80 0.47 -8.78
CA SER A 68 1.43 -0.94 -8.67
C SER A 68 -0.06 -1.15 -8.86
N VAL A 69 -0.43 -2.30 -9.42
CA VAL A 69 -1.83 -2.74 -9.50
C VAL A 69 -1.98 -4.01 -8.68
N VAL A 70 -2.60 -3.88 -7.52
CA VAL A 70 -2.75 -4.97 -6.55
C VAL A 70 -4.01 -5.74 -6.86
N THR A 71 -3.85 -6.96 -7.33
CA THR A 71 -4.94 -7.84 -7.77
C THR A 71 -5.16 -9.03 -6.84
N LYS A 72 -4.25 -9.26 -5.90
CA LYS A 72 -4.30 -10.37 -4.93
C LYS A 72 -3.89 -9.88 -3.56
N ASP A 73 -4.23 -10.62 -2.53
CA ASP A 73 -3.84 -10.32 -1.17
C ASP A 73 -2.32 -10.23 -1.02
N ILE A 74 -1.88 -9.29 -0.19
CA ILE A 74 -0.47 -9.07 0.10
C ILE A 74 -0.21 -9.47 1.55
N PRO A 75 0.71 -10.42 1.79
CA PRO A 75 1.03 -10.85 3.15
C PRO A 75 1.73 -9.77 3.96
N ALA A 76 1.58 -9.83 5.27
CA ALA A 76 2.23 -8.92 6.19
C ALA A 76 3.77 -8.95 6.07
N ASN A 77 4.41 -7.86 6.45
CA ASN A 77 5.87 -7.72 6.51
C ASN A 77 6.56 -7.90 5.16
N THR A 78 5.97 -7.33 4.10
CA THR A 78 6.51 -7.45 2.74
C THR A 78 6.54 -6.12 2.01
N ILE A 79 7.41 -6.06 1.01
CA ILE A 79 7.39 -5.04 -0.05
C ILE A 79 6.89 -5.71 -1.31
N ALA A 80 5.86 -5.12 -1.92
CA ALA A 80 5.27 -5.63 -3.16
C ALA A 80 5.20 -4.51 -4.19
N VAL A 81 5.48 -4.85 -5.45
CA VAL A 81 5.56 -3.88 -6.54
C VAL A 81 5.06 -4.46 -7.86
N GLY A 82 4.68 -3.58 -8.75
CA GLY A 82 4.46 -3.89 -10.16
C GLY A 82 3.01 -4.04 -10.58
N ASN A 83 2.83 -4.38 -11.84
CA ASN A 83 1.54 -4.64 -12.46
C ASN A 83 1.61 -5.92 -13.30
N PRO A 84 1.01 -7.03 -12.85
CA PRO A 84 0.35 -7.20 -11.57
C PRO A 84 1.34 -7.14 -10.41
N CYS A 85 0.90 -6.61 -9.28
CA CYS A 85 1.74 -6.46 -8.09
C CYS A 85 2.16 -7.83 -7.53
N ARG A 86 3.44 -7.94 -7.20
CA ARG A 86 4.03 -9.16 -6.63
C ARG A 86 4.93 -8.82 -5.47
N VAL A 87 5.00 -9.71 -4.49
CA VAL A 87 5.95 -9.59 -3.39
C VAL A 87 7.37 -9.58 -3.94
N MET A 88 8.10 -8.52 -3.65
CA MET A 88 9.50 -8.36 -4.04
C MET A 88 10.43 -8.97 -3.00
N ARG A 89 10.18 -8.69 -1.73
CA ARG A 89 10.93 -9.25 -0.60
C ARG A 89 10.20 -9.04 0.73
N GLU A 90 10.66 -9.72 1.76
CA GLU A 90 10.23 -9.49 3.13
C GLU A 90 10.94 -8.26 3.72
N ILE A 91 10.24 -7.57 4.62
CA ILE A 91 10.80 -6.53 5.47
C ILE A 91 11.43 -7.22 6.68
N THR A 92 12.69 -6.91 6.96
CA THR A 92 13.47 -7.58 7.99
C THR A 92 13.92 -6.63 9.10
N HIS A 93 14.48 -7.19 10.17
CA HIS A 93 15.10 -6.40 11.24
C HIS A 93 16.24 -5.50 10.72
N ASP A 94 16.95 -5.94 9.71
CA ASP A 94 18.03 -5.14 9.10
C ASP A 94 17.48 -3.86 8.48
N ASP A 95 16.28 -3.87 7.90
CA ASP A 95 15.62 -2.66 7.42
C ASP A 95 15.40 -1.67 8.56
N LYS A 96 14.94 -2.16 9.70
CA LYS A 96 14.73 -1.33 10.89
C LYS A 96 16.03 -0.70 11.38
N VAL A 97 17.09 -1.49 11.51
CA VAL A 97 18.40 -1.01 11.94
C VAL A 97 18.92 0.07 10.99
N PHE A 98 18.83 -0.17 9.68
CA PHE A 98 19.23 0.80 8.67
C PHE A 98 18.51 2.13 8.83
N TRP A 99 17.17 2.10 8.92
CA TRP A 99 16.37 3.33 8.99
C TRP A 99 16.48 4.04 10.32
N GLU A 100 16.68 3.33 11.43
CA GLU A 100 16.97 3.97 12.72
C GLU A 100 18.29 4.73 12.67
N ALA A 101 19.32 4.19 12.00
CA ALA A 101 20.59 4.88 11.81
C ALA A 101 20.41 6.13 10.93
N GLN A 102 19.63 6.04 9.85
CA GLN A 102 19.31 7.19 9.00
C GLN A 102 18.55 8.27 9.76
N GLN A 103 17.63 7.90 10.62
CA GLN A 103 16.89 8.83 11.45
C GLN A 103 17.81 9.58 12.42
N ALA A 104 18.74 8.87 13.05
CA ALA A 104 19.71 9.48 13.96
C ALA A 104 20.62 10.50 13.22
N ASP A 105 21.11 10.15 12.05
CA ASP A 105 21.91 11.04 11.20
C ASP A 105 21.13 12.29 10.79
N TYR A 106 19.86 12.12 10.38
CA TYR A 106 18.99 13.24 10.02
C TYR A 106 18.84 14.23 11.18
N TRP A 107 18.51 13.75 12.37
CA TRP A 107 18.33 14.62 13.53
C TRP A 107 19.64 15.28 13.99
N ALA A 108 20.78 14.63 13.82
CA ALA A 108 22.08 15.23 14.07
C ALA A 108 22.34 16.41 13.12
N GLU A 109 22.03 16.25 11.82
CA GLU A 109 22.16 17.32 10.83
C GLU A 109 21.25 18.50 11.15
N VAL A 110 19.98 18.23 11.48
CA VAL A 110 19.01 19.27 11.86
C VAL A 110 19.50 20.04 13.09
N ALA A 111 20.07 19.36 14.08
CA ALA A 111 20.62 20.01 15.27
C ALA A 111 21.80 20.91 14.94
N ILE A 112 22.68 20.52 14.01
CA ILE A 112 23.79 21.35 13.53
C ILE A 112 23.27 22.60 12.82
N GLU A 113 22.31 22.46 11.89
CA GLU A 113 21.69 23.58 11.18
C GLU A 113 21.09 24.59 12.15
N LYS A 114 20.37 24.13 13.17
CA LYS A 114 19.81 25.02 14.19
C LYS A 114 20.87 25.80 14.98
N ARG A 115 22.05 25.23 15.20
CA ARG A 115 23.16 25.93 15.88
C ARG A 115 23.81 26.97 14.97
N MET A 116 23.73 26.81 13.67
CA MET A 116 24.33 27.72 12.68
C MET A 116 23.43 28.91 12.35
N THR A 117 22.16 28.85 12.69
CA THR A 117 21.20 29.93 12.49
C THR A 117 20.92 30.68 13.80
#